data_53e849a107bed9067b8da0c6c58143d8
#
_entry.id   53e849a107bed9067b8da0c6c58143d8
#
_cell.length_a   1.000
_cell.length_b   1.000
_cell.length_c   1.000
_cell.angle_alpha   90.00
_cell.angle_beta   90.00
_cell.angle_gamma   90.00
#
_symmetry.space_group_name_H-M   'P 1'
#
loop_
_entity.id
_entity.type
_entity.pdbx_description
1 polymer ?
#
loop_
_entity_poly.entity_id
_entity_poly.type
_entity_poly.pdbx_seq_one_letter_code
_entity_poly.pdbx_strand_id
1 'polypeptide(L)'
;MEIKRSVRSPAIKKALAELNSKEIRVGFFDTAKYPDGTPIAYVAAIQEFGHGHIPPRPFLRPAENANASKWQAGLAAGIKAALAGGITISQAMEQVGMLAAGDVRKAIRAVTAPPLKQSTINARARRKKNRKASTKPLVDTGQMIQAVTSAVVEK
;
A
#
# COMPACT_ATOMS: atom_id res chain seq x y z
N MET A 1 24.83 16.91 -29.50
CA MET A 1 24.14 17.83 -28.57
C MET A 1 22.67 18.01 -28.95
N GLU A 2 21.84 16.97 -28.75
CA GLU A 2 20.47 16.90 -29.27
C GLU A 2 19.38 16.71 -28.21
N ILE A 3 19.64 17.06 -26.96
CA ILE A 3 18.69 16.93 -25.86
C ILE A 3 17.48 17.87 -25.97
N LYS A 4 17.63 18.96 -26.69
CA LYS A 4 16.55 19.96 -26.85
C LYS A 4 15.42 19.58 -27.82
N ARG A 5 15.61 18.57 -28.68
CA ARG A 5 14.57 18.12 -29.64
C ARG A 5 13.56 17.13 -29.03
N SER A 6 13.97 16.29 -28.10
CA SER A 6 13.11 15.25 -27.54
C SER A 6 11.98 15.79 -26.67
N VAL A 7 12.20 16.88 -25.94
CA VAL A 7 11.18 17.49 -25.04
C VAL A 7 10.02 18.14 -25.84
N ARG A 8 10.17 18.33 -27.16
CA ARG A 8 9.12 18.90 -28.02
C ARG A 8 8.18 17.88 -28.64
N SER A 9 8.42 16.57 -28.45
CA SER A 9 7.52 15.54 -29.00
C SER A 9 6.11 15.66 -28.41
N PRO A 10 5.05 15.69 -29.21
CA PRO A 10 3.66 15.70 -28.72
C PRO A 10 3.36 14.55 -27.76
N ALA A 11 3.94 13.38 -28.00
CA ALA A 11 3.79 12.19 -27.15
C ALA A 11 4.36 12.43 -25.75
N ILE A 12 5.55 13.02 -25.64
CA ILE A 12 6.17 13.36 -24.35
C ILE A 12 5.35 14.40 -23.60
N LYS A 13 4.86 15.43 -24.29
CA LYS A 13 4.00 16.46 -23.67
C LYS A 13 2.71 15.84 -23.12
N LYS A 14 2.07 14.95 -23.88
CA LYS A 14 0.86 14.24 -23.44
C LYS A 14 1.15 13.36 -22.22
N ALA A 15 2.23 12.58 -22.25
CA ALA A 15 2.64 11.73 -21.13
C ALA A 15 2.92 12.54 -19.85
N LEU A 16 3.63 13.67 -19.97
CA LEU A 16 3.89 14.56 -18.83
C LEU A 16 2.60 15.19 -18.28
N ALA A 17 1.68 15.59 -19.15
CA ALA A 17 0.38 16.12 -18.73
C ALA A 17 -0.42 15.05 -17.94
N GLU A 18 -0.46 13.82 -18.43
CA GLU A 18 -1.13 12.71 -17.77
C GLU A 18 -0.49 12.36 -16.42
N LEU A 19 0.85 12.33 -16.34
CA LEU A 19 1.58 12.13 -15.07
C LEU A 19 1.30 13.24 -14.05
N ASN A 20 1.21 14.48 -14.52
CA ASN A 20 0.96 15.62 -13.65
C ASN A 20 -0.50 15.67 -13.14
N SER A 21 -1.46 15.14 -13.91
CA SER A 21 -2.87 15.12 -13.52
C SER A 21 -3.24 13.96 -12.60
N LYS A 22 -2.38 12.96 -12.46
CA LYS A 22 -2.70 11.73 -11.72
C LYS A 22 -1.75 11.48 -10.56
N GLU A 23 -2.22 10.74 -9.57
CA GLU A 23 -1.43 10.24 -8.47
C GLU A 23 -1.74 8.76 -8.16
N ILE A 24 -0.77 8.06 -7.60
CA ILE A 24 -0.92 6.69 -7.13
C ILE A 24 -1.20 6.76 -5.63
N ARG A 25 -2.36 6.25 -5.21
CA ARG A 25 -2.70 6.06 -3.80
C ARG A 25 -2.58 4.60 -3.43
N VAL A 26 -1.90 4.30 -2.33
CA VAL A 26 -1.71 2.94 -1.81
C VAL A 26 -2.08 2.91 -0.34
N GLY A 27 -2.91 1.96 0.07
CA GLY A 27 -3.34 1.83 1.46
C GLY A 27 -4.73 1.25 1.61
N PHE A 28 -5.50 1.86 2.50
CA PHE A 28 -6.85 1.45 2.86
C PHE A 28 -7.84 2.50 2.39
N PHE A 29 -8.86 2.07 1.65
CA PHE A 29 -9.92 2.94 1.15
C PHE A 29 -11.17 2.83 2.02
N ASP A 30 -11.99 3.86 2.04
CA ASP A 30 -13.16 4.00 2.94
C ASP A 30 -14.21 2.91 2.78
N THR A 31 -14.21 2.20 1.65
CA THR A 31 -15.16 1.12 1.38
C THR A 31 -14.90 -0.15 2.19
N ALA A 32 -13.66 -0.35 2.68
CA ALA A 32 -13.27 -1.56 3.39
C ALA A 32 -13.61 -1.47 4.88
N LYS A 33 -14.49 -2.37 5.35
CA LYS A 33 -14.96 -2.44 6.75
C LYS A 33 -14.84 -3.84 7.31
N TYR A 34 -14.68 -3.94 8.63
CA TYR A 34 -14.87 -5.18 9.37
C TYR A 34 -16.35 -5.56 9.43
N PRO A 35 -16.69 -6.83 9.79
CA PRO A 35 -18.09 -7.28 9.90
C PRO A 35 -18.94 -6.49 10.90
N ASP A 36 -18.33 -5.85 11.88
CA ASP A 36 -18.98 -4.98 12.88
C ASP A 36 -19.18 -3.54 12.37
N GLY A 37 -18.83 -3.25 11.10
CA GLY A 37 -18.94 -1.94 10.48
C GLY A 37 -17.74 -1.02 10.71
N THR A 38 -16.77 -1.40 11.53
CA THR A 38 -15.57 -0.59 11.81
C THR A 38 -14.74 -0.41 10.54
N PRO A 39 -14.37 0.82 10.13
CA PRO A 39 -13.51 1.04 8.98
C PRO A 39 -12.12 0.43 9.19
N ILE A 40 -11.64 -0.34 8.21
CA ILE A 40 -10.30 -0.95 8.28
C ILE A 40 -9.21 0.13 8.29
N ALA A 41 -9.39 1.23 7.55
CA ALA A 41 -8.48 2.36 7.54
C ALA A 41 -8.28 2.98 8.95
N TYR A 42 -9.35 3.08 9.74
CA TYR A 42 -9.28 3.57 11.12
C TYR A 42 -8.43 2.66 12.01
N VAL A 43 -8.67 1.35 11.95
CA VAL A 43 -7.87 0.38 12.71
C VAL A 43 -6.40 0.38 12.25
N ALA A 44 -6.15 0.49 10.94
CA ALA A 44 -4.81 0.60 10.39
C ALA A 44 -4.07 1.84 10.91
N ALA A 45 -4.75 3.00 10.98
CA ALA A 45 -4.18 4.23 11.54
C ALA A 45 -3.84 4.08 13.04
N ILE A 46 -4.72 3.46 13.84
CA ILE A 46 -4.42 3.14 15.24
C ILE A 46 -3.18 2.24 15.37
N GLN A 47 -3.04 1.25 14.50
CA GLN A 47 -1.87 0.37 14.54
C GLN A 47 -0.60 1.11 14.10
N GLU A 48 -0.67 1.95 13.08
CA GLU A 48 0.48 2.71 12.57
C GLU A 48 1.01 3.72 13.59
N PHE A 49 0.10 4.46 14.25
CA PHE A 49 0.46 5.59 15.11
C PHE A 49 0.33 5.30 16.61
N GLY A 50 -0.38 4.26 16.99
CA GLY A 50 -0.79 4.02 18.37
C GLY A 50 -2.01 4.86 18.76
N HIS A 51 -2.73 4.43 19.79
CA HIS A 51 -3.83 5.20 20.39
C HIS A 51 -4.12 4.71 21.80
N GLY A 52 -4.15 5.62 22.78
CA GLY A 52 -4.40 5.27 24.16
C GLY A 52 -3.45 4.19 24.69
N HIS A 53 -3.98 3.02 25.02
CA HIS A 53 -3.19 1.89 25.50
C HIS A 53 -2.67 0.95 24.41
N ILE A 54 -2.93 1.26 23.14
CA ILE A 54 -2.47 0.49 21.99
C ILE A 54 -1.12 1.05 21.54
N PRO A 55 -0.02 0.31 21.67
CA PRO A 55 1.28 0.79 21.23
C PRO A 55 1.34 0.83 19.70
N PRO A 56 2.11 1.78 19.11
CA PRO A 56 2.29 1.85 17.68
C PRO A 56 3.00 0.59 17.14
N ARG A 57 2.52 0.12 16.01
CA ARG A 57 3.09 -0.99 15.23
C ARG A 57 3.17 -0.56 13.78
N PRO A 58 4.11 0.35 13.45
CA PRO A 58 4.18 0.94 12.12
C PRO A 58 4.49 -0.13 11.07
N PHE A 59 3.83 -0.02 9.94
CA PHE A 59 4.02 -0.90 8.77
C PHE A 59 4.04 -0.11 7.45
N LEU A 60 3.29 1.01 7.36
CA LEU A 60 3.25 1.85 6.16
C LEU A 60 4.57 2.61 5.98
N ARG A 61 4.97 3.39 6.97
CA ARG A 61 6.22 4.16 6.90
C ARG A 61 7.46 3.29 6.71
N PRO A 62 7.63 2.17 7.44
CA PRO A 62 8.74 1.26 7.16
C PRO A 62 8.69 0.64 5.76
N ALA A 63 7.50 0.30 5.24
CA ALA A 63 7.35 -0.20 3.88
C ALA A 63 7.78 0.84 2.83
N GLU A 64 7.35 2.09 3.00
CA GLU A 64 7.74 3.21 2.15
C GLU A 64 9.26 3.43 2.18
N ASN A 65 9.83 3.62 3.37
CA ASN A 65 11.26 3.86 3.53
C ASN A 65 12.13 2.76 2.91
N ALA A 66 11.71 1.51 3.03
CA ALA A 66 12.46 0.37 2.49
C ALA A 66 12.31 0.20 0.97
N ASN A 67 11.23 0.70 0.37
CA ASN A 67 10.89 0.38 -1.02
C ASN A 67 10.73 1.61 -1.94
N ALA A 68 10.85 2.84 -1.43
CA ALA A 68 10.65 4.06 -2.21
C ALA A 68 11.49 4.08 -3.50
N SER A 69 12.78 3.76 -3.40
CA SER A 69 13.68 3.71 -4.57
C SER A 69 13.25 2.66 -5.59
N LYS A 70 12.77 1.50 -5.13
CA LYS A 70 12.25 0.42 -5.99
C LYS A 70 10.99 0.88 -6.73
N TRP A 71 10.07 1.56 -6.05
CA TRP A 71 8.84 2.06 -6.66
C TRP A 71 9.13 3.17 -7.66
N GLN A 72 10.05 4.09 -7.34
CA GLN A 72 10.52 5.15 -8.26
C GLN A 72 11.16 4.55 -9.52
N ALA A 73 12.03 3.55 -9.37
CA ALA A 73 12.66 2.87 -10.50
C ALA A 73 11.61 2.14 -11.37
N GLY A 74 10.62 1.49 -10.74
CA GLY A 74 9.51 0.85 -11.43
C GLY A 74 8.67 1.84 -12.24
N LEU A 75 8.36 3.00 -11.65
CA LEU A 75 7.62 4.06 -12.35
C LEU A 75 8.43 4.62 -13.52
N ALA A 76 9.71 4.88 -13.36
CA ALA A 76 10.58 5.37 -14.43
C ALA A 76 10.67 4.37 -15.60
N ALA A 77 10.79 3.08 -15.29
CA ALA A 77 10.79 2.02 -16.31
C ALA A 77 9.43 1.92 -17.03
N GLY A 78 8.32 2.01 -16.29
CA GLY A 78 6.98 2.02 -16.84
C GLY A 78 6.72 3.22 -17.77
N ILE A 79 7.14 4.42 -17.35
CA ILE A 79 7.06 5.64 -18.19
C ILE A 79 7.87 5.46 -19.47
N LYS A 80 9.08 4.90 -19.38
CA LYS A 80 9.90 4.61 -20.57
C LYS A 80 9.20 3.65 -21.53
N ALA A 81 8.59 2.59 -21.01
CA ALA A 81 7.81 1.64 -21.81
C ALA A 81 6.57 2.31 -22.45
N ALA A 82 5.91 3.21 -21.73
CA ALA A 82 4.76 3.96 -22.24
C ALA A 82 5.17 4.91 -23.38
N LEU A 83 6.29 5.59 -23.26
CA LEU A 83 6.83 6.45 -24.32
C LEU A 83 7.26 5.67 -25.57
N ALA A 84 7.65 4.39 -25.41
CA ALA A 84 7.92 3.46 -26.49
C ALA A 84 6.65 2.85 -27.12
N GLY A 85 5.46 3.14 -26.58
CA GLY A 85 4.17 2.66 -27.09
C GLY A 85 3.77 1.26 -26.61
N GLY A 86 4.50 0.67 -25.65
CA GLY A 86 4.22 -0.67 -25.13
C GLY A 86 3.04 -0.73 -24.16
N ILE A 87 2.86 0.31 -23.34
CA ILE A 87 1.78 0.43 -22.34
C ILE A 87 1.32 1.88 -22.26
N THR A 88 0.23 2.14 -21.53
CA THR A 88 -0.18 3.53 -21.21
C THR A 88 0.48 4.02 -19.92
N ILE A 89 0.49 5.35 -19.71
CA ILE A 89 0.96 5.94 -18.45
C ILE A 89 0.12 5.44 -17.26
N SER A 90 -1.19 5.36 -17.41
CA SER A 90 -2.07 4.83 -16.36
C SER A 90 -1.73 3.38 -16.02
N GLN A 91 -1.48 2.52 -17.01
CA GLN A 91 -1.05 1.14 -16.76
C GLN A 91 0.30 1.06 -16.04
N ALA A 92 1.26 1.93 -16.39
CA ALA A 92 2.53 2.01 -15.69
C ALA A 92 2.33 2.39 -14.21
N MET A 93 1.48 3.38 -13.94
CA MET A 93 1.14 3.81 -12.57
C MET A 93 0.42 2.71 -11.78
N GLU A 94 -0.54 2.01 -12.40
CA GLU A 94 -1.26 0.88 -11.79
C GLU A 94 -0.31 -0.26 -11.40
N GLN A 95 0.62 -0.62 -12.26
CA GLN A 95 1.62 -1.66 -11.97
C GLN A 95 2.48 -1.30 -10.75
N VAL A 96 2.93 -0.06 -10.64
CA VAL A 96 3.69 0.42 -9.48
C VAL A 96 2.80 0.45 -8.24
N GLY A 97 1.56 0.87 -8.34
CA GLY A 97 0.59 0.83 -7.25
C GLY A 97 0.38 -0.59 -6.70
N MET A 98 0.19 -1.57 -7.58
CA MET A 98 0.05 -2.98 -7.19
C MET A 98 1.33 -3.51 -6.53
N LEU A 99 2.51 -3.16 -7.04
CA LEU A 99 3.79 -3.51 -6.43
C LEU A 99 3.90 -2.95 -5.01
N ALA A 100 3.61 -1.67 -4.83
CA ALA A 100 3.65 -1.01 -3.53
C ALA A 100 2.63 -1.61 -2.55
N ALA A 101 1.40 -1.89 -2.99
CA ALA A 101 0.41 -2.58 -2.18
C ALA A 101 0.90 -3.97 -1.72
N GLY A 102 1.59 -4.70 -2.60
CA GLY A 102 2.24 -5.98 -2.28
C GLY A 102 3.30 -5.85 -1.19
N ASP A 103 4.14 -4.81 -1.27
CA ASP A 103 5.18 -4.54 -0.26
C ASP A 103 4.58 -4.12 1.09
N VAL A 104 3.53 -3.31 1.11
CA VAL A 104 2.77 -2.98 2.34
C VAL A 104 2.18 -4.24 2.98
N ARG A 105 1.58 -5.14 2.19
CA ARG A 105 1.07 -6.44 2.71
C ARG A 105 2.17 -7.29 3.33
N LYS A 106 3.38 -7.29 2.74
CA LYS A 106 4.55 -7.96 3.31
C LYS A 106 4.97 -7.32 4.63
N ALA A 107 5.01 -5.99 4.69
CA ALA A 107 5.36 -5.25 5.91
C ALA A 107 4.37 -5.56 7.05
N ILE A 108 3.05 -5.59 6.79
CA ILE A 108 2.05 -5.99 7.80
C ILE A 108 2.35 -7.39 8.37
N ARG A 109 2.69 -8.35 7.50
CA ARG A 109 3.02 -9.72 7.94
C ARG A 109 4.34 -9.81 8.72
N ALA A 110 5.26 -8.89 8.49
CA ALA A 110 6.57 -8.86 9.11
C ALA A 110 6.55 -8.25 10.52
N VAL A 111 5.51 -7.49 10.89
CA VAL A 111 5.41 -6.85 12.22
C VAL A 111 5.29 -7.92 13.30
N THR A 112 6.25 -7.93 14.23
CA THR A 112 6.28 -8.84 15.39
C THR A 112 6.30 -8.10 16.72
N ALA A 113 6.70 -6.85 16.73
CA ALA A 113 6.83 -6.00 17.91
C ALA A 113 6.05 -4.68 17.76
N PRO A 114 5.54 -4.13 18.88
CA PRO A 114 5.37 -4.75 20.18
C PRO A 114 4.42 -5.96 20.14
N PRO A 115 4.65 -7.00 20.96
CA PRO A 115 3.83 -8.18 20.97
C PRO A 115 2.41 -7.88 21.45
N LEU A 116 1.48 -8.78 21.19
CA LEU A 116 0.11 -8.69 21.72
C LEU A 116 0.10 -8.96 23.22
N LYS A 117 -0.79 -8.28 23.94
CA LYS A 117 -1.10 -8.63 25.33
C LYS A 117 -1.71 -10.03 25.40
N GLN A 118 -1.43 -10.77 26.46
CA GLN A 118 -1.95 -12.11 26.66
C GLN A 118 -3.49 -12.16 26.61
N SER A 119 -4.16 -11.12 27.14
CA SER A 119 -5.62 -10.98 27.07
C SER A 119 -6.14 -10.96 25.63
N THR A 120 -5.44 -10.29 24.71
CA THR A 120 -5.77 -10.24 23.28
C THR A 120 -5.60 -11.60 22.62
N ILE A 121 -4.50 -12.31 22.93
CA ILE A 121 -4.24 -13.66 22.43
C ILE A 121 -5.35 -14.61 22.88
N ASN A 122 -5.72 -14.56 24.16
CA ASN A 122 -6.80 -15.38 24.74
C ASN A 122 -8.15 -15.05 24.09
N ALA A 123 -8.46 -13.78 23.85
CA ALA A 123 -9.69 -13.37 23.17
C ALA A 123 -9.76 -13.90 21.73
N ARG A 124 -8.64 -13.87 20.99
CA ARG A 124 -8.54 -14.45 19.64
C ARG A 124 -8.75 -15.97 19.66
N ALA A 125 -8.17 -16.68 20.65
CA ALA A 125 -8.31 -18.13 20.81
C ALA A 125 -9.76 -18.53 21.07
N ARG A 126 -10.49 -17.78 21.91
CA ARG A 126 -11.92 -18.05 22.20
C ARG A 126 -12.82 -17.90 20.96
N ARG A 127 -12.52 -16.97 20.06
CA ARG A 127 -13.30 -16.76 18.83
C ARG A 127 -13.10 -17.85 17.78
N LYS A 128 -11.96 -18.52 17.80
CA LYS A 128 -11.60 -19.56 16.82
C LYS A 128 -11.71 -20.95 17.42
N LYS A 129 -12.94 -21.51 17.42
CA LYS A 129 -13.23 -22.84 18.01
C LYS A 129 -12.35 -23.99 17.50
N ASN A 130 -11.79 -23.90 16.26
CA ASN A 130 -11.07 -25.02 15.64
C ASN A 130 -9.79 -24.63 14.88
N ARG A 131 -9.25 -23.43 15.07
CA ARG A 131 -8.01 -22.97 14.40
C ARG A 131 -7.06 -22.33 15.40
N LYS A 132 -5.77 -22.62 15.28
CA LYS A 132 -4.74 -21.90 16.03
C LYS A 132 -4.90 -20.38 15.83
N ALA A 133 -5.14 -19.65 16.91
CA ALA A 133 -5.21 -18.20 16.87
C ALA A 133 -3.84 -17.62 16.49
N SER A 134 -3.82 -16.61 15.63
CA SER A 134 -2.59 -15.91 15.31
C SER A 134 -2.11 -15.11 16.50
N THR A 135 -0.84 -15.25 16.85
CA THR A 135 -0.14 -14.42 17.85
C THR A 135 0.50 -13.19 17.25
N LYS A 136 0.51 -13.09 15.91
CA LYS A 136 1.06 -11.92 15.21
C LYS A 136 0.20 -10.68 15.44
N PRO A 137 0.82 -9.51 15.75
CA PRO A 137 0.09 -8.30 16.11
C PRO A 137 -0.96 -7.85 15.10
N LEU A 138 -0.60 -7.74 13.83
CA LEU A 138 -1.47 -7.18 12.79
C LEU A 138 -2.24 -8.24 11.99
N VAL A 139 -2.06 -9.53 12.31
CA VAL A 139 -2.66 -10.65 11.57
C VAL A 139 -3.59 -11.41 12.49
N ASP A 140 -4.89 -11.12 12.44
CA ASP A 140 -5.94 -11.91 13.12
C ASP A 140 -6.74 -12.71 12.08
N THR A 141 -7.64 -12.05 11.37
CA THR A 141 -8.49 -12.66 10.31
C THR A 141 -7.86 -12.52 8.92
N GLY A 142 -6.84 -11.69 8.78
CA GLY A 142 -6.24 -11.34 7.49
C GLY A 142 -6.97 -10.24 6.72
N GLN A 143 -8.10 -9.75 7.22
CA GLN A 143 -8.90 -8.71 6.54
C GLN A 143 -8.10 -7.43 6.30
N MET A 144 -7.31 -6.97 7.27
CA MET A 144 -6.47 -5.78 7.09
C MET A 144 -5.46 -5.97 5.95
N ILE A 145 -4.83 -7.14 5.82
CA ILE A 145 -3.90 -7.44 4.73
C ILE A 145 -4.63 -7.43 3.38
N GLN A 146 -5.83 -8.03 3.32
CA GLN A 146 -6.62 -8.11 2.10
C GLN A 146 -7.16 -6.74 1.65
N ALA A 147 -7.43 -5.85 2.61
CA ALA A 147 -7.94 -4.50 2.35
C ALA A 147 -6.88 -3.53 1.81
N VAL A 148 -5.59 -3.87 1.88
CA VAL A 148 -4.55 -3.04 1.25
C VAL A 148 -4.71 -3.11 -0.26
N THR A 149 -4.91 -1.96 -0.89
CA THR A 149 -5.04 -1.85 -2.33
C THR A 149 -4.37 -0.60 -2.86
N SER A 150 -4.38 -0.41 -4.16
CA SER A 150 -3.88 0.79 -4.83
C SER A 150 -4.91 1.30 -5.83
N ALA A 151 -4.89 2.60 -6.06
CA ALA A 151 -5.69 3.25 -7.10
C ALA A 151 -4.87 4.36 -7.76
N VAL A 152 -5.07 4.56 -9.04
CA VAL A 152 -4.62 5.74 -9.78
C VAL A 152 -5.81 6.69 -9.83
N VAL A 153 -5.65 7.89 -9.31
CA VAL A 153 -6.71 8.89 -9.21
C VAL A 153 -6.27 10.21 -9.83
N GLU A 154 -7.22 11.01 -10.27
CA GLU A 154 -6.95 12.39 -10.66
C GLU A 154 -6.63 13.23 -9.42
N LYS A 155 -5.73 14.22 -9.58
CA LYS A 155 -5.36 15.15 -8.51
C LYS A 155 -6.40 16.23 -8.31
#